data_af66c71996a17c17104d40c81849d4f1
#
_entry.id   af66c71996a17c17104d40c81849d4f1
#
_cell.length_a   1.000
_cell.length_b   1.000
_cell.length_c   1.000
_cell.angle_alpha   90.00
_cell.angle_beta   90.00
_cell.angle_gamma   90.00
#
_symmetry.space_group_name_H-M   'P 1'
#
loop_
_entity.id
_entity.type
_entity.pdbx_description
1 polymer ?
#
loop_
_entity_poly.entity_id
_entity_poly.type
_entity_poly.pdbx_seq_one_letter_code
_entity_poly.pdbx_strand_id
1 'polypeptide(L)'
;MKIMIMSDVVPAASAKNEYTDGAIEKLLSDGFREKLHGAEFNIVNLECPLTRENEPAAKWGSSLKALPESMEALQKIPGLVVNLANNHIRDYGSQGVLDTIQVLEEHGIPYLGAGKDMENSNRSLILEKKPHKIGLYSCTEHEFSIAGEKSAGAHPVEEGEDILALQELKRQTDYVILLYHGGVEFYPYPTPEMQK
;
A
#
# COMPACT_ATOMS: atom_id res chain seq x y z
N MET A 1 -9.95 -11.65 -16.29
CA MET A 1 -9.34 -10.53 -15.55
C MET A 1 -7.90 -10.86 -15.24
N LYS A 2 -6.95 -9.96 -15.48
CA LYS A 2 -5.54 -10.11 -15.15
C LYS A 2 -5.18 -9.04 -14.11
N ILE A 3 -4.58 -9.46 -13.01
CA ILE A 3 -4.08 -8.57 -11.94
C ILE A 3 -2.58 -8.75 -11.86
N MET A 4 -1.86 -7.66 -11.74
CA MET A 4 -0.44 -7.66 -11.45
C MET A 4 -0.24 -7.16 -10.03
N ILE A 5 0.47 -7.94 -9.22
CA ILE A 5 0.83 -7.59 -7.85
C ILE A 5 2.33 -7.36 -7.84
N MET A 6 2.73 -6.20 -7.40
CA MET A 6 4.11 -5.76 -7.31
C MET A 6 4.51 -5.59 -5.85
N SER A 7 5.77 -5.57 -5.59
CA SER A 7 6.34 -5.34 -4.27
C SER A 7 6.45 -3.84 -3.95
N ASP A 8 7.42 -3.51 -3.12
CA ASP A 8 7.62 -2.22 -2.50
C ASP A 8 8.04 -1.15 -3.52
N VAL A 9 7.37 -0.03 -3.45
CA VAL A 9 7.66 1.16 -4.25
C VAL A 9 7.97 2.31 -3.29
N VAL A 10 9.18 2.84 -3.40
CA VAL A 10 9.65 4.00 -2.64
C VAL A 10 10.11 5.09 -3.62
N PRO A 11 9.28 6.10 -3.91
CA PRO A 11 9.60 7.19 -4.83
C PRO A 11 10.60 8.20 -4.22
N ALA A 12 11.78 7.74 -3.82
CA ALA A 12 12.77 8.52 -3.07
C ALA A 12 14.17 8.39 -3.63
N ALA A 13 15.14 8.99 -2.96
CA ALA A 13 16.57 8.93 -3.26
C ALA A 13 16.90 9.30 -4.73
N SER A 14 17.62 8.43 -5.42
CA SER A 14 18.13 8.70 -6.78
C SER A 14 17.05 8.80 -7.85
N ALA A 15 15.86 8.24 -7.61
CA ALA A 15 14.74 8.25 -8.56
C ALA A 15 13.71 9.36 -8.30
N LYS A 16 13.94 10.21 -7.29
CA LYS A 16 12.99 11.24 -6.86
C LYS A 16 12.51 12.14 -8.01
N ASN A 17 13.44 12.62 -8.82
CA ASN A 17 13.10 13.55 -9.90
C ASN A 17 12.27 12.89 -10.98
N GLU A 18 12.58 11.64 -11.34
CA GLU A 18 11.83 10.88 -12.34
C GLU A 18 10.38 10.66 -11.88
N TYR A 19 10.17 10.44 -10.58
CA TYR A 19 8.82 10.33 -10.01
C TYR A 19 8.08 11.68 -10.04
N THR A 20 8.72 12.76 -9.57
CA THR A 20 8.07 14.07 -9.49
C THR A 20 7.86 14.72 -10.87
N ASP A 21 8.71 14.43 -11.85
CA ASP A 21 8.57 14.88 -13.23
C ASP A 21 7.61 14.01 -14.05
N GLY A 22 7.12 12.93 -13.46
CA GLY A 22 6.24 11.99 -14.14
C GLY A 22 6.92 11.15 -15.22
N ALA A 23 8.24 11.00 -15.15
CA ALA A 23 9.03 10.32 -16.19
C ALA A 23 9.04 8.80 -15.98
N ILE A 24 7.87 8.15 -16.00
CA ILE A 24 7.70 6.70 -15.74
C ILE A 24 8.52 5.84 -16.71
N GLU A 25 8.76 6.31 -17.92
CA GLU A 25 9.58 5.65 -18.93
C GLU A 25 11.06 5.57 -18.57
N LYS A 26 11.52 6.42 -17.65
CA LYS A 26 12.89 6.35 -17.11
C LYS A 26 12.98 5.41 -15.91
N LEU A 27 11.86 5.14 -15.25
CA LEU A 27 11.77 4.25 -14.10
C LEU A 27 11.56 2.79 -14.49
N LEU A 28 10.80 2.55 -15.56
CA LEU A 28 10.35 1.23 -15.95
C LEU A 28 10.74 0.93 -17.41
N SER A 29 11.27 -0.26 -17.64
CA SER A 29 11.57 -0.72 -19.00
C SER A 29 10.29 -0.86 -19.85
N ASP A 30 10.42 -0.78 -21.18
CA ASP A 30 9.30 -0.95 -22.12
C ASP A 30 8.56 -2.27 -21.88
N GLY A 31 9.27 -3.38 -21.75
CA GLY A 31 8.66 -4.68 -21.52
C GLY A 31 7.94 -4.79 -20.18
N PHE A 32 8.35 -4.03 -19.15
CA PHE A 32 7.62 -3.97 -17.89
C PHE A 32 6.35 -3.12 -18.04
N ARG A 33 6.44 -1.98 -18.72
CA ARG A 33 5.29 -1.12 -19.02
C ARG A 33 4.22 -1.86 -19.86
N GLU A 34 4.64 -2.65 -20.84
CA GLU A 34 3.73 -3.51 -21.61
C GLU A 34 2.96 -4.49 -20.71
N LYS A 35 3.63 -5.08 -19.70
CA LYS A 35 2.97 -5.96 -18.73
C LYS A 35 1.93 -5.22 -17.88
N LEU A 36 2.25 -3.99 -17.44
CA LEU A 36 1.32 -3.13 -16.70
C LEU A 36 0.08 -2.80 -17.55
N HIS A 37 0.28 -2.41 -18.81
CA HIS A 37 -0.82 -2.16 -19.73
C HIS A 37 -1.65 -3.42 -20.08
N GLY A 38 -1.06 -4.59 -19.93
CA GLY A 38 -1.73 -5.87 -20.15
C GLY A 38 -2.56 -6.37 -18.95
N ALA A 39 -2.55 -5.65 -17.83
CA ALA A 39 -3.35 -5.96 -16.64
C ALA A 39 -4.50 -4.95 -16.48
N GLU A 40 -5.64 -5.41 -15.94
CA GLU A 40 -6.76 -4.54 -15.60
C GLU A 40 -6.50 -3.78 -14.30
N PHE A 41 -5.77 -4.39 -13.37
CA PHE A 41 -5.39 -3.79 -12.10
C PHE A 41 -3.92 -4.08 -11.79
N ASN A 42 -3.23 -3.05 -11.30
CA ASN A 42 -1.83 -3.09 -10.92
C ASN A 42 -1.71 -2.66 -9.47
N ILE A 43 -1.43 -3.60 -8.58
CA ILE A 43 -1.35 -3.38 -7.13
C ILE A 43 0.11 -3.14 -6.75
N VAL A 44 0.39 -2.05 -6.04
CA VAL A 44 1.71 -1.73 -5.49
C VAL A 44 1.65 -1.59 -3.98
N ASN A 45 2.72 -1.95 -3.26
CA ASN A 45 2.93 -1.53 -1.90
C ASN A 45 3.69 -0.19 -1.92
N LEU A 46 3.03 0.90 -1.51
CA LEU A 46 3.69 2.21 -1.37
C LEU A 46 4.33 2.28 0.01
N GLU A 47 5.61 1.96 0.08
CA GLU A 47 6.34 1.77 1.34
C GLU A 47 6.98 3.06 1.86
N CYS A 48 6.28 4.15 1.74
CA CYS A 48 6.61 5.42 2.39
C CYS A 48 5.43 6.39 2.31
N PRO A 49 5.30 7.35 3.23
CA PRO A 49 4.33 8.42 3.09
C PRO A 49 4.69 9.38 1.96
N LEU A 50 3.65 9.88 1.28
CA LEU A 50 3.73 11.01 0.36
C LEU A 50 3.46 12.29 1.13
N THR A 51 4.49 12.95 1.63
CA THR A 51 4.32 14.09 2.55
C THR A 51 5.41 15.14 2.41
N ARG A 52 5.10 16.34 2.86
CA ARG A 52 6.08 17.44 3.04
C ARG A 52 6.56 17.58 4.47
N GLU A 53 6.05 16.75 5.40
CA GLU A 53 6.51 16.74 6.78
C GLU A 53 8.03 16.58 6.85
N ASN A 54 8.67 17.30 7.78
CA ASN A 54 10.13 17.31 7.90
C ASN A 54 10.64 16.59 9.15
N GLU A 55 9.80 16.35 10.13
CA GLU A 55 10.17 15.68 11.36
C GLU A 55 9.77 14.21 11.30
N PRO A 56 10.75 13.29 11.20
CA PRO A 56 10.46 11.87 11.21
C PRO A 56 9.99 11.41 12.59
N ALA A 57 9.17 10.37 12.61
CA ALA A 57 8.79 9.70 13.85
C ALA A 57 10.01 9.09 14.55
N ALA A 58 9.99 9.11 15.88
CA ALA A 58 11.04 8.49 16.68
C ALA A 58 10.93 6.95 16.59
N LYS A 59 11.81 6.35 15.83
CA LYS A 59 11.89 4.89 15.63
C LYS A 59 13.31 4.43 15.39
N TRP A 60 13.55 3.12 15.46
CA TRP A 60 14.77 2.51 14.96
C TRP A 60 14.73 2.40 13.43
N GLY A 61 15.91 2.48 12.78
CA GLY A 61 16.06 2.34 11.36
C GLY A 61 15.83 3.64 10.57
N SER A 62 15.82 3.53 9.26
CA SER A 62 15.69 4.66 8.35
C SER A 62 14.24 5.14 8.27
N SER A 63 14.06 6.45 8.15
CA SER A 63 12.76 7.03 7.83
C SER A 63 12.68 7.32 6.35
N LEU A 64 11.65 6.79 5.71
CA LEU A 64 11.38 6.95 4.29
C LEU A 64 10.27 7.96 4.06
N LYS A 65 10.41 8.80 3.05
CA LYS A 65 9.31 9.62 2.49
C LYS A 65 9.51 9.94 1.04
N ALA A 66 8.43 10.26 0.36
CA ALA A 66 8.44 10.86 -0.95
C ALA A 66 7.60 12.15 -0.96
N LEU A 67 7.78 12.97 -1.98
CA LEU A 67 6.95 14.16 -2.15
C LEU A 67 5.59 13.78 -2.75
N PRO A 68 4.51 14.52 -2.44
CA PRO A 68 3.20 14.34 -3.08
C PRO A 68 3.26 14.31 -4.60
N GLU A 69 4.13 15.11 -5.22
CA GLU A 69 4.34 15.14 -6.66
C GLU A 69 4.84 13.82 -7.27
N SER A 70 5.28 12.86 -6.44
CA SER A 70 5.61 11.52 -6.93
C SER A 70 4.43 10.80 -7.57
N MET A 71 3.21 11.25 -7.29
CA MET A 71 2.00 10.79 -7.98
C MET A 71 2.01 11.09 -9.48
N GLU A 72 2.78 12.06 -9.96
CA GLU A 72 2.89 12.36 -11.40
C GLU A 72 3.39 11.16 -12.22
N ALA A 73 4.25 10.33 -11.64
CA ALA A 73 4.65 9.08 -12.28
C ALA A 73 3.71 7.92 -11.91
N LEU A 74 3.35 7.78 -10.64
CA LEU A 74 2.55 6.65 -10.16
C LEU A 74 1.17 6.57 -10.83
N GLN A 75 0.48 7.71 -11.00
CA GLN A 75 -0.83 7.76 -11.67
C GLN A 75 -0.80 7.31 -13.14
N LYS A 76 0.37 7.23 -13.78
CA LYS A 76 0.54 6.71 -15.13
C LYS A 76 0.51 5.19 -15.20
N ILE A 77 0.54 4.51 -14.05
CA ILE A 77 0.34 3.06 -13.97
C ILE A 77 -1.16 2.78 -14.21
N PRO A 78 -1.53 2.09 -15.29
CA PRO A 78 -2.93 1.84 -15.59
C PRO A 78 -3.57 0.98 -14.51
N GLY A 79 -4.79 1.31 -14.08
CA GLY A 79 -5.52 0.54 -13.07
C GLY A 79 -4.76 0.40 -11.73
N LEU A 80 -4.02 1.44 -11.35
CA LEU A 80 -3.25 1.48 -10.10
C LEU A 80 -4.16 1.30 -8.89
N VAL A 81 -3.74 0.42 -7.98
CA VAL A 81 -4.29 0.23 -6.64
C VAL A 81 -3.14 0.25 -5.65
N VAL A 82 -3.27 1.00 -4.56
CA VAL A 82 -2.18 1.21 -3.62
C VAL A 82 -2.45 0.49 -2.30
N ASN A 83 -1.53 -0.40 -1.90
CA ASN A 83 -1.44 -0.92 -0.55
C ASN A 83 -0.63 0.03 0.32
N LEU A 84 -1.16 0.34 1.51
CA LEU A 84 -0.52 1.20 2.52
C LEU A 84 -0.24 0.44 3.83
N ALA A 85 -0.64 -0.83 3.95
CA ALA A 85 -0.32 -1.63 5.12
C ALA A 85 1.15 -2.05 5.08
N ASN A 86 2.02 -1.23 5.66
CA ASN A 86 3.45 -1.48 5.78
C ASN A 86 4.07 -0.74 6.97
N ASN A 87 5.29 -1.08 7.31
CA ASN A 87 6.01 -0.53 8.46
C ASN A 87 6.56 0.89 8.25
N HIS A 88 6.55 1.42 7.01
CA HIS A 88 7.07 2.75 6.68
C HIS A 88 6.02 3.84 6.47
N ILE A 89 4.74 3.49 6.33
CA ILE A 89 3.69 4.49 6.03
C ILE A 89 3.58 5.60 7.09
N ARG A 90 3.97 5.32 8.33
CA ARG A 90 3.92 6.28 9.45
C ARG A 90 5.29 6.88 9.80
N ASP A 91 6.27 6.80 8.94
CA ASP A 91 7.63 7.34 9.18
C ASP A 91 7.66 8.84 9.48
N TYR A 92 6.63 9.56 9.09
CA TYR A 92 6.42 10.98 9.40
C TYR A 92 5.13 11.20 10.20
N GLY A 93 4.85 10.26 11.12
CA GLY A 93 3.72 10.34 12.04
C GLY A 93 2.36 10.20 11.37
N SER A 94 1.31 10.49 12.13
CA SER A 94 -0.06 10.44 11.60
C SER A 94 -0.30 11.43 10.46
N GLN A 95 0.38 12.57 10.47
CA GLN A 95 0.23 13.55 9.39
C GLN A 95 0.73 13.00 8.06
N GLY A 96 1.88 12.30 8.03
CA GLY A 96 2.38 11.65 6.82
C GLY A 96 1.40 10.64 6.21
N VAL A 97 0.69 9.87 7.06
CA VAL A 97 -0.37 8.96 6.60
C VAL A 97 -1.55 9.73 6.01
N LEU A 98 -2.01 10.78 6.69
CA LEU A 98 -3.14 11.60 6.24
C LEU A 98 -2.84 12.33 4.92
N ASP A 99 -1.64 12.89 4.78
CA ASP A 99 -1.19 13.52 3.55
C ASP A 99 -1.20 12.52 2.40
N THR A 100 -0.71 11.29 2.64
CA THR A 100 -0.70 10.22 1.63
C THR A 100 -2.11 9.85 1.19
N ILE A 101 -3.02 9.67 2.14
CA ILE A 101 -4.43 9.37 1.87
C ILE A 101 -5.05 10.49 1.04
N GLN A 102 -4.84 11.75 1.43
CA GLN A 102 -5.35 12.90 0.70
C GLN A 102 -4.85 12.93 -0.74
N VAL A 103 -3.55 12.72 -0.95
CA VAL A 103 -2.95 12.68 -2.30
C VAL A 103 -3.59 11.58 -3.16
N LEU A 104 -3.79 10.39 -2.61
CA LEU A 104 -4.45 9.29 -3.35
C LEU A 104 -5.90 9.61 -3.70
N GLU A 105 -6.65 10.20 -2.76
CA GLU A 105 -8.05 10.60 -2.96
C GLU A 105 -8.18 11.72 -4.01
N GLU A 106 -7.31 12.74 -3.98
CA GLU A 106 -7.27 13.83 -4.97
C GLU A 106 -7.00 13.31 -6.40
N HIS A 107 -6.24 12.23 -6.54
CA HIS A 107 -5.97 11.58 -7.83
C HIS A 107 -6.96 10.46 -8.19
N GLY A 108 -7.94 10.18 -7.31
CA GLY A 108 -8.90 9.10 -7.52
C GLY A 108 -8.29 7.71 -7.54
N ILE A 109 -7.16 7.51 -6.86
CA ILE A 109 -6.46 6.23 -6.79
C ILE A 109 -7.03 5.42 -5.61
N PRO A 110 -7.56 4.21 -5.86
CA PRO A 110 -8.02 3.34 -4.80
C PRO A 110 -6.86 2.84 -3.94
N TYR A 111 -7.08 2.82 -2.63
CA TYR A 111 -6.09 2.36 -1.65
C TYR A 111 -6.73 1.52 -0.54
N LEU A 112 -5.92 0.75 0.17
CA LEU A 112 -6.31 -0.04 1.33
C LEU A 112 -5.15 -0.18 2.33
N GLY A 113 -5.44 -0.68 3.52
CA GLY A 113 -4.42 -1.07 4.49
C GLY A 113 -3.89 0.06 5.37
N ALA A 114 -4.41 1.29 5.26
CA ALA A 114 -4.18 2.37 6.22
C ALA A 114 -5.39 3.29 6.31
N GLY A 115 -5.50 4.01 7.43
CA GLY A 115 -6.61 4.91 7.70
C GLY A 115 -6.27 6.00 8.70
N LYS A 116 -7.23 6.91 8.90
CA LYS A 116 -7.11 8.01 9.88
C LYS A 116 -7.17 7.55 11.35
N ASP A 117 -7.64 6.32 11.56
CA ASP A 117 -7.75 5.62 12.84
C ASP A 117 -7.84 4.11 12.58
N MET A 118 -7.92 3.31 13.63
CA MET A 118 -7.98 1.86 13.56
C MET A 118 -9.17 1.36 12.72
N GLU A 119 -10.36 1.89 12.94
CA GLU A 119 -11.57 1.49 12.21
C GLU A 119 -11.42 1.77 10.69
N ASN A 120 -10.92 2.94 10.34
CA ASN A 120 -10.73 3.33 8.94
C ASN A 120 -9.53 2.64 8.28
N SER A 121 -8.57 2.10 9.04
CA SER A 121 -7.45 1.34 8.51
C SER A 121 -7.87 -0.05 8.01
N ASN A 122 -8.91 -0.63 8.64
CA ASN A 122 -9.50 -1.93 8.27
C ASN A 122 -10.44 -1.79 7.07
N ARG A 123 -9.87 -1.38 5.92
CA ARG A 123 -10.62 -1.15 4.69
C ARG A 123 -10.31 -2.22 3.66
N SER A 124 -11.34 -2.95 3.24
CA SER A 124 -11.25 -3.83 2.07
C SER A 124 -11.63 -3.09 0.78
N LEU A 125 -11.18 -3.61 -0.36
CA LEU A 125 -11.59 -3.15 -1.69
C LEU A 125 -12.18 -4.31 -2.50
N ILE A 126 -13.15 -4.01 -3.36
CA ILE A 126 -13.64 -4.95 -4.37
C ILE A 126 -13.27 -4.42 -5.75
N LEU A 127 -12.42 -5.15 -6.45
CA LEU A 127 -12.08 -4.90 -7.84
C LEU A 127 -13.05 -5.65 -8.74
N GLU A 128 -13.75 -4.91 -9.60
CA GLU A 128 -14.76 -5.49 -10.47
C GLU A 128 -14.40 -5.32 -11.94
N LYS A 129 -14.36 -6.45 -12.64
CA LYS A 129 -14.29 -6.51 -14.11
C LYS A 129 -15.17 -7.66 -14.57
N LYS A 130 -16.36 -7.37 -15.06
CA LYS A 130 -17.35 -8.38 -15.43
C LYS A 130 -16.75 -9.51 -16.27
N PRO A 131 -17.07 -10.79 -15.97
CA PRO A 131 -18.02 -11.23 -14.92
C PRO A 131 -17.41 -11.37 -13.52
N HIS A 132 -16.14 -11.00 -13.29
CA HIS A 132 -15.38 -11.32 -12.08
C HIS A 132 -15.33 -10.17 -11.06
N LYS A 133 -15.37 -10.56 -9.78
CA LYS A 133 -15.13 -9.71 -8.62
C LYS A 133 -14.01 -10.29 -7.77
N ILE A 134 -13.05 -9.47 -7.40
CA ILE A 134 -11.93 -9.85 -6.53
C ILE A 134 -11.90 -8.91 -5.33
N GLY A 135 -11.94 -9.49 -4.13
CA GLY A 135 -11.76 -8.78 -2.89
C GLY A 135 -10.28 -8.63 -2.56
N LEU A 136 -9.89 -7.44 -2.16
CA LEU A 136 -8.56 -7.18 -1.60
C LEU A 136 -8.69 -6.83 -0.13
N TYR A 137 -7.87 -7.44 0.69
CA TYR A 137 -7.68 -7.14 2.10
C TYR A 137 -6.19 -6.97 2.38
N SER A 138 -5.81 -6.11 3.32
CA SER A 138 -4.41 -5.86 3.61
C SER A 138 -4.17 -5.58 5.07
N CYS A 139 -3.10 -6.18 5.61
CA CYS A 139 -2.62 -5.94 6.97
C CYS A 139 -1.09 -6.01 7.03
N THR A 140 -0.54 -5.49 8.11
CA THR A 140 0.91 -5.53 8.39
C THR A 140 1.17 -6.06 9.79
N GLU A 141 2.38 -6.51 10.07
CA GLU A 141 2.79 -6.89 11.42
C GLU A 141 2.70 -5.72 12.41
N HIS A 142 2.63 -6.05 13.71
CA HIS A 142 2.57 -5.08 14.79
C HIS A 142 3.91 -4.38 14.98
N GLU A 143 4.06 -3.22 14.35
CA GLU A 143 5.18 -2.31 14.54
C GLU A 143 4.69 -0.90 14.94
N PHE A 144 5.59 0.09 14.92
CA PHE A 144 5.26 1.47 15.28
C PHE A 144 4.28 2.15 14.31
N SER A 145 4.11 1.62 13.11
CA SER A 145 3.32 2.20 12.00
C SER A 145 1.81 2.02 12.14
N ILE A 146 1.35 1.18 13.07
CA ILE A 146 -0.06 0.82 13.18
C ILE A 146 -0.95 2.00 13.61
N ALA A 147 -2.18 1.97 13.13
CA ALA A 147 -3.23 2.91 13.53
C ALA A 147 -3.60 2.73 15.00
N GLY A 148 -4.05 3.78 15.63
CA GLY A 148 -4.65 3.74 16.95
C GLY A 148 -6.10 4.18 16.90
N GLU A 149 -6.80 4.18 18.04
CA GLU A 149 -8.20 4.62 18.12
C GLU A 149 -8.45 6.04 17.55
N LYS A 150 -7.45 6.93 17.69
CA LYS A 150 -7.51 8.33 17.24
C LYS A 150 -6.24 8.78 16.54
N SER A 151 -5.52 7.87 15.95
CA SER A 151 -4.28 8.18 15.23
C SER A 151 -4.18 7.39 13.94
N ALA A 152 -3.81 8.09 12.86
CA ALA A 152 -3.65 7.49 11.55
C ALA A 152 -2.46 6.52 11.52
N GLY A 153 -2.60 5.45 10.75
CA GLY A 153 -1.59 4.41 10.60
C GLY A 153 -2.05 3.26 9.72
N ALA A 154 -1.21 2.24 9.65
CA ALA A 154 -1.47 1.00 8.96
C ALA A 154 -2.43 0.09 9.73
N HIS A 155 -3.13 -0.79 9.03
CA HIS A 155 -3.94 -1.84 9.64
C HIS A 155 -3.03 -2.99 10.10
N PRO A 156 -2.99 -3.29 11.42
CA PRO A 156 -2.23 -4.44 11.93
C PRO A 156 -2.93 -5.75 11.63
N VAL A 157 -2.23 -6.86 11.79
CA VAL A 157 -2.85 -8.19 11.86
C VAL A 157 -3.67 -8.31 13.13
N GLU A 158 -4.98 -8.51 12.99
CA GLU A 158 -5.93 -8.76 14.09
C GLU A 158 -6.73 -10.03 13.79
N GLU A 159 -6.20 -11.19 14.20
CA GLU A 159 -6.67 -12.52 13.77
C GLU A 159 -8.20 -12.67 13.78
N GLY A 160 -8.86 -12.22 14.84
CA GLY A 160 -10.31 -12.37 14.97
C GLY A 160 -11.09 -11.47 14.00
N GLU A 161 -10.70 -10.20 13.89
CA GLU A 161 -11.35 -9.22 13.04
C GLU A 161 -11.05 -9.47 11.56
N ASP A 162 -9.80 -9.80 11.24
CA ASP A 162 -9.36 -10.10 9.87
C ASP A 162 -10.08 -11.32 9.30
N ILE A 163 -10.25 -12.39 10.09
CA ILE A 163 -11.00 -13.58 9.65
C ILE A 163 -12.45 -13.22 9.33
N LEU A 164 -13.10 -12.39 10.15
CA LEU A 164 -14.48 -11.96 9.90
C LEU A 164 -14.57 -11.08 8.65
N ALA A 165 -13.64 -10.15 8.47
CA ALA A 165 -13.57 -9.30 7.29
C ALA A 165 -13.33 -10.13 6.01
N LEU A 166 -12.40 -11.07 6.04
CA LEU A 166 -12.11 -11.97 4.91
C LEU A 166 -13.31 -12.87 4.57
N GLN A 167 -14.02 -13.38 5.59
CA GLN A 167 -15.24 -14.17 5.36
C GLN A 167 -16.35 -13.33 4.72
N GLU A 168 -16.54 -12.09 5.16
CA GLU A 168 -17.53 -11.20 4.58
C GLU A 168 -17.15 -10.82 3.14
N LEU A 169 -15.89 -10.49 2.89
CA LEU A 169 -15.38 -10.19 1.56
C LEU A 169 -15.56 -11.38 0.60
N LYS A 170 -15.32 -12.61 1.11
CA LYS A 170 -15.51 -13.85 0.35
C LYS A 170 -16.96 -14.11 -0.05
N ARG A 171 -17.96 -13.66 0.72
CA ARG A 171 -19.38 -13.77 0.34
C ARG A 171 -19.75 -12.86 -0.85
N GLN A 172 -19.01 -11.77 -1.04
CA GLN A 172 -19.28 -10.74 -2.03
C GLN A 172 -18.46 -10.88 -3.31
N THR A 173 -17.45 -11.76 -3.32
CA THR A 173 -16.46 -11.85 -4.40
C THR A 173 -16.16 -13.31 -4.79
N ASP A 174 -15.66 -13.49 -6.02
CA ASP A 174 -15.26 -14.81 -6.52
C ASP A 174 -13.97 -15.29 -5.85
N TYR A 175 -13.02 -14.35 -5.65
CA TYR A 175 -11.71 -14.59 -5.06
C TYR A 175 -11.39 -13.49 -4.06
N VAL A 176 -10.60 -13.84 -3.03
CA VAL A 176 -10.02 -12.88 -2.08
C VAL A 176 -8.50 -12.98 -2.14
N ILE A 177 -7.86 -11.83 -2.18
CA ILE A 177 -6.40 -11.69 -2.08
C ILE A 177 -6.11 -10.97 -0.77
N LEU A 178 -5.36 -11.61 0.11
CA LEU A 178 -4.78 -11.02 1.30
C LEU A 178 -3.37 -10.52 0.94
N LEU A 179 -3.13 -9.24 1.16
CA LEU A 179 -1.81 -8.61 1.07
C LEU A 179 -1.27 -8.48 2.49
N TYR A 180 -0.20 -9.18 2.78
CA TYR A 180 0.46 -9.13 4.08
C TYR A 180 1.86 -8.52 3.92
N HIS A 181 2.18 -7.52 4.73
CA HIS A 181 3.51 -6.93 4.80
C HIS A 181 4.11 -7.20 6.17
N GLY A 182 5.22 -7.90 6.20
CA GLY A 182 5.92 -8.24 7.43
C GLY A 182 6.95 -9.33 7.23
N GLY A 183 7.66 -9.67 8.29
CA GLY A 183 8.73 -10.65 8.29
C GLY A 183 9.99 -10.14 8.99
N VAL A 184 10.98 -10.98 9.08
CA VAL A 184 12.27 -10.63 9.70
C VAL A 184 13.23 -10.17 8.61
N GLU A 185 13.70 -8.92 8.70
CA GLU A 185 14.70 -8.38 7.77
C GLU A 185 15.91 -9.31 7.62
N PHE A 186 16.39 -9.44 6.38
CA PHE A 186 17.53 -10.30 6.00
C PHE A 186 17.32 -11.80 6.25
N TYR A 187 16.10 -12.23 6.60
CA TYR A 187 15.77 -13.65 6.73
C TYR A 187 14.86 -14.09 5.58
N PRO A 188 15.27 -15.06 4.74
CA PRO A 188 14.58 -15.36 3.48
C PRO A 188 13.34 -16.27 3.62
N TYR A 189 12.97 -16.65 4.83
CA TYR A 189 11.86 -17.56 5.09
C TYR A 189 10.89 -16.97 6.12
N PRO A 190 9.59 -17.25 6.02
CA PRO A 190 8.63 -16.88 7.06
C PRO A 190 8.96 -17.59 8.38
N THR A 191 8.77 -16.91 9.49
CA THR A 191 9.00 -17.52 10.81
C THR A 191 8.01 -18.66 11.09
N PRO A 192 8.29 -19.57 12.04
CA PRO A 192 7.33 -20.63 12.42
C PRO A 192 5.98 -20.10 12.90
N GLU A 193 5.95 -18.90 13.49
CA GLU A 193 4.75 -18.19 13.91
C GLU A 193 3.91 -17.74 12.70
N MET A 194 4.56 -17.22 11.68
CA MET A 194 3.90 -16.79 10.42
C MET A 194 3.40 -17.97 9.57
N GLN A 195 3.87 -19.20 9.85
CA GLN A 195 3.48 -20.40 9.09
C GLN A 195 2.26 -21.11 9.72
N LYS A 196 1.78 -20.67 10.86
CA LYS A 196 0.62 -21.25 11.59
C LYS A 196 -0.68 -20.55 11.22
#